data_64f5c93fdeb88b37b0ed0a88b3682452
#
_entry.id   64f5c93fdeb88b37b0ed0a88b3682452
#
_cell.length_a   1.000
_cell.length_b   1.000
_cell.length_c   1.000
_cell.angle_alpha   90.00
_cell.angle_beta   90.00
_cell.angle_gamma   90.00
#
_symmetry.space_group_name_H-M   'P 1'
#
loop_
_entity.id
_entity.type
_entity.pdbx_description
1 polymer ?
#
loop_
_entity_poly.entity_id
_entity_poly.type
_entity_poly.pdbx_seq_one_letter_code
_entity_poly.pdbx_strand_id
1 'polypeptide(L)'
;MIIRKARPEDISALRDIESAAGRLFAEIGMREVAEDEPLSEDSLRGYQSGGRAWVAVDDSDRPVGYLLADTLDGNAYIEQVSVRPENMRKGLGQALIEHLAAWATERGMPALTLTTFADVPWNGPYYERLGFERLSKEEITPGLQDLRNHEMARGLDRWPRVCMRRTLAADRALRRASSEPAI
;
A
#
# COMPACT_ATOMS: atom_id res chain seq x y z
N MET A 1 14.69 -11.55 -8.26
CA MET A 1 13.48 -11.13 -7.52
C MET A 1 12.28 -11.34 -8.42
N ILE A 2 11.32 -12.12 -7.98
CA ILE A 2 10.10 -12.45 -8.74
C ILE A 2 8.90 -11.93 -7.96
N ILE A 3 7.97 -11.27 -8.66
CA ILE A 3 6.66 -10.89 -8.13
C ILE A 3 5.61 -11.69 -8.89
N ARG A 4 4.72 -12.34 -8.17
CA ARG A 4 3.61 -13.12 -8.73
C ARG A 4 2.32 -12.89 -7.94
N LYS A 5 1.21 -13.31 -8.50
CA LYS A 5 -0.06 -13.40 -7.75
C LYS A 5 0.11 -14.32 -6.54
N ALA A 6 -0.53 -13.92 -5.43
CA ALA A 6 -0.63 -14.78 -4.26
C ALA A 6 -1.45 -16.03 -4.59
N ARG A 7 -1.04 -17.16 -4.04
CA ARG A 7 -1.73 -18.46 -4.13
C ARG A 7 -2.44 -18.77 -2.82
N PRO A 8 -3.41 -19.70 -2.80
CA PRO A 8 -4.08 -20.10 -1.56
C PRO A 8 -3.12 -20.57 -0.47
N GLU A 9 -2.05 -21.27 -0.84
CA GLU A 9 -1.00 -21.75 0.07
C GLU A 9 -0.11 -20.66 0.67
N ASP A 10 -0.09 -19.47 0.11
CA ASP A 10 0.71 -18.34 0.63
C ASP A 10 0.06 -17.66 1.84
N ILE A 11 -1.24 -17.85 2.08
CA ILE A 11 -2.03 -17.07 3.06
C ILE A 11 -1.41 -17.04 4.46
N SER A 12 -0.96 -18.19 4.95
CA SER A 12 -0.28 -18.27 6.25
C SER A 12 0.99 -17.43 6.27
N ALA A 13 1.79 -17.48 5.19
CA ALA A 13 3.01 -16.71 5.08
C ALA A 13 2.76 -15.19 5.04
N LEU A 14 1.64 -14.73 4.47
CA LEU A 14 1.27 -13.31 4.46
C LEU A 14 1.06 -12.79 5.89
N ARG A 15 0.34 -13.54 6.73
CA ARG A 15 0.13 -13.20 8.14
C ARG A 15 1.45 -13.15 8.92
N ASP A 16 2.34 -14.12 8.68
CA ASP A 16 3.66 -14.15 9.31
C ASP A 16 4.52 -12.95 8.91
N ILE A 17 4.44 -12.52 7.64
CA ILE A 17 5.15 -11.34 7.13
C ILE A 17 4.62 -10.08 7.80
N GLU A 18 3.30 -9.93 7.90
CA GLU A 18 2.65 -8.77 8.54
C GLU A 18 3.04 -8.68 10.01
N SER A 19 2.91 -9.78 10.75
CA SER A 19 3.30 -9.84 12.17
C SER A 19 4.79 -9.53 12.38
N ALA A 20 5.66 -10.03 11.50
CA ALA A 20 7.10 -9.76 11.59
C ALA A 20 7.41 -8.27 11.31
N ALA A 21 6.78 -7.68 10.29
CA ALA A 21 6.94 -6.26 9.96
C ALA A 21 6.34 -5.35 11.04
N GLY A 22 5.19 -5.73 11.60
CA GLY A 22 4.50 -4.99 12.65
C GLY A 22 5.35 -4.79 13.90
N ARG A 23 6.20 -5.76 14.28
CA ARG A 23 7.07 -5.66 15.46
C ARG A 23 7.99 -4.44 15.44
N LEU A 24 8.37 -3.93 14.27
CA LEU A 24 9.21 -2.73 14.16
C LEU A 24 8.55 -1.48 14.76
N PHE A 25 7.23 -1.43 14.80
CA PHE A 25 6.51 -0.31 15.43
C PHE A 25 6.73 -0.24 16.95
N ALA A 26 6.98 -1.38 17.60
CA ALA A 26 7.30 -1.40 19.03
C ALA A 26 8.62 -0.66 19.34
N GLU A 27 9.60 -0.70 18.42
CA GLU A 27 10.89 -0.05 18.57
C GLU A 27 10.79 1.48 18.60
N ILE A 28 9.71 2.03 18.04
CA ILE A 28 9.43 3.47 18.02
C ILE A 28 8.27 3.87 18.96
N GLY A 29 7.93 3.01 19.91
CA GLY A 29 6.92 3.30 20.93
C GLY A 29 5.47 3.11 20.50
N MET A 30 5.21 2.53 19.33
CA MET A 30 3.86 2.27 18.79
C MET A 30 3.46 0.81 19.08
N ARG A 31 3.42 0.43 20.36
CA ARG A 31 3.17 -0.96 20.79
C ARG A 31 1.82 -1.47 20.34
N GLU A 32 0.77 -0.65 20.42
CA GLU A 32 -0.58 -1.04 20.03
C GLU A 32 -0.66 -1.39 18.54
N VAL A 33 0.12 -0.70 17.69
CA VAL A 33 0.23 -1.03 16.27
C VAL A 33 1.03 -2.32 16.06
N ALA A 34 2.09 -2.52 16.86
CA ALA A 34 2.92 -3.72 16.77
C ALA A 34 2.20 -4.99 17.26
N GLU A 35 1.23 -4.84 18.15
CA GLU A 35 0.43 -5.91 18.75
C GLU A 35 -0.93 -6.09 18.05
N ASP A 36 -1.25 -5.24 17.04
CA ASP A 36 -2.48 -5.40 16.25
C ASP A 36 -2.44 -6.74 15.50
N GLU A 37 -3.57 -7.43 15.50
CA GLU A 37 -3.66 -8.72 14.80
C GLU A 37 -3.55 -8.52 13.30
N PRO A 38 -2.78 -9.36 12.58
CA PRO A 38 -2.74 -9.33 11.14
C PRO A 38 -4.12 -9.65 10.55
N LEU A 39 -4.35 -9.23 9.32
CA LEU A 39 -5.58 -9.51 8.60
C LEU A 39 -5.98 -11.00 8.72
N SER A 40 -7.28 -11.23 8.89
CA SER A 40 -7.80 -12.60 9.00
C SER A 40 -7.51 -13.39 7.71
N GLU A 41 -7.42 -14.71 7.84
CA GLU A 41 -7.23 -15.58 6.67
C GLU A 41 -8.36 -15.40 5.65
N ASP A 42 -9.61 -15.21 6.09
CA ASP A 42 -10.75 -14.99 5.22
C ASP A 42 -10.63 -13.70 4.42
N SER A 43 -10.19 -12.61 5.07
CA SER A 43 -9.90 -11.35 4.38
C SER A 43 -8.80 -11.53 3.33
N LEU A 44 -7.70 -12.18 3.70
CA LEU A 44 -6.58 -12.46 2.78
C LEU A 44 -7.01 -13.35 1.61
N ARG A 45 -7.83 -14.38 1.85
CA ARG A 45 -8.42 -15.22 0.81
C ARG A 45 -9.31 -14.42 -0.13
N GLY A 46 -10.06 -13.43 0.38
CA GLY A 46 -10.85 -12.51 -0.43
C GLY A 46 -9.99 -11.70 -1.41
N TYR A 47 -8.86 -11.16 -0.95
CA TYR A 47 -7.89 -10.48 -1.83
C TYR A 47 -7.25 -11.44 -2.83
N GLN A 48 -6.84 -12.62 -2.39
CA GLN A 48 -6.20 -13.64 -3.21
C GLN A 48 -7.13 -14.12 -4.33
N SER A 49 -8.34 -14.54 -4.01
CA SER A 49 -9.33 -15.04 -4.98
C SER A 49 -9.82 -13.95 -5.94
N GLY A 50 -9.90 -12.70 -5.44
CA GLY A 50 -10.18 -11.52 -6.26
C GLY A 50 -9.01 -11.07 -7.16
N GLY A 51 -7.85 -11.77 -7.12
CA GLY A 51 -6.68 -11.42 -7.92
C GLY A 51 -6.03 -10.08 -7.53
N ARG A 52 -6.22 -9.63 -6.28
CA ARG A 52 -5.77 -8.34 -5.75
C ARG A 52 -4.69 -8.48 -4.67
N ALA A 53 -4.01 -9.61 -4.66
CA ALA A 53 -2.87 -9.91 -3.79
C ALA A 53 -1.67 -10.36 -4.62
N TRP A 54 -0.50 -9.79 -4.33
CA TRP A 54 0.78 -10.13 -4.95
C TRP A 54 1.83 -10.41 -3.90
N VAL A 55 2.74 -11.32 -4.22
CA VAL A 55 3.87 -11.67 -3.36
C VAL A 55 5.19 -11.43 -4.07
N ALA A 56 6.17 -10.92 -3.33
CA ALA A 56 7.57 -10.99 -3.70
C ALA A 56 8.16 -12.25 -3.08
N VAL A 57 8.84 -13.07 -3.87
CA VAL A 57 9.35 -14.38 -3.43
C VAL A 57 10.87 -14.45 -3.49
N ASP A 58 11.43 -15.31 -2.63
CA ASP A 58 12.85 -15.68 -2.65
C ASP A 58 13.14 -16.73 -3.75
N ASP A 59 14.41 -17.17 -3.85
CA ASP A 59 14.84 -18.15 -4.85
C ASP A 59 14.21 -19.55 -4.66
N SER A 60 13.56 -19.79 -3.52
CA SER A 60 12.81 -21.01 -3.22
C SER A 60 11.29 -20.84 -3.39
N ASP A 61 10.84 -19.78 -4.07
CA ASP A 61 9.44 -19.40 -4.29
C ASP A 61 8.65 -19.14 -2.99
N ARG A 62 9.33 -18.80 -1.89
CA ARG A 62 8.69 -18.50 -0.58
C ARG A 62 8.41 -17.00 -0.49
N PRO A 63 7.19 -16.58 -0.05
CA PRO A 63 6.88 -15.18 0.15
C PRO A 63 7.77 -14.51 1.20
N VAL A 64 8.38 -13.39 0.85
CA VAL A 64 9.20 -12.53 1.72
C VAL A 64 8.65 -11.11 1.82
N GLY A 65 7.67 -10.79 1.01
CA GLY A 65 6.89 -9.55 1.05
C GLY A 65 5.61 -9.72 0.27
N TYR A 66 4.62 -8.86 0.53
CA TYR A 66 3.35 -8.90 -0.19
C TYR A 66 2.71 -7.52 -0.30
N LEU A 67 1.75 -7.41 -1.22
CA LEU A 67 0.92 -6.23 -1.43
C LEU A 67 -0.53 -6.67 -1.64
N LEU A 68 -1.44 -5.99 -0.97
CA LEU A 68 -2.89 -6.06 -1.19
C LEU A 68 -3.38 -4.74 -1.75
N ALA A 69 -4.31 -4.79 -2.70
CA ALA A 69 -4.91 -3.60 -3.27
C ALA A 69 -6.42 -3.72 -3.42
N ASP A 70 -7.08 -2.57 -3.38
CA ASP A 70 -8.48 -2.40 -3.71
C ASP A 70 -8.67 -1.38 -4.83
N THR A 71 -9.88 -1.23 -5.32
CA THR A 71 -10.29 -0.11 -6.15
C THR A 71 -11.12 0.85 -5.31
N LEU A 72 -10.65 2.08 -5.15
CA LEU A 72 -11.31 3.10 -4.35
C LEU A 72 -11.39 4.40 -5.14
N ASP A 73 -12.59 4.94 -5.31
CA ASP A 73 -12.84 6.18 -6.07
C ASP A 73 -12.19 6.17 -7.46
N GLY A 74 -12.17 5.01 -8.13
CA GLY A 74 -11.57 4.83 -9.46
C GLY A 74 -10.03 4.71 -9.48
N ASN A 75 -9.38 4.74 -8.33
CA ASN A 75 -7.92 4.56 -8.19
C ASN A 75 -7.59 3.16 -7.64
N ALA A 76 -6.35 2.71 -7.85
CA ALA A 76 -5.82 1.56 -7.15
C ALA A 76 -5.39 1.97 -5.72
N TYR A 77 -6.12 1.49 -4.74
CA TYR A 77 -5.82 1.75 -3.33
C TYR A 77 -4.92 0.64 -2.78
N ILE A 78 -3.79 1.04 -2.18
CA ILE A 78 -2.89 0.13 -1.50
C ILE A 78 -3.43 -0.10 -0.08
N GLU A 79 -3.98 -1.29 0.15
CA GLU A 79 -4.48 -1.70 1.47
C GLU A 79 -3.32 -2.04 2.39
N GLN A 80 -2.36 -2.83 1.90
CA GLN A 80 -1.23 -3.30 2.68
C GLN A 80 0.00 -3.52 1.81
N VAL A 81 1.16 -3.10 2.30
CA VAL A 81 2.48 -3.51 1.81
C VAL A 81 3.32 -3.91 3.01
N SER A 82 3.77 -5.15 3.04
CA SER A 82 4.64 -5.66 4.09
C SER A 82 5.80 -6.45 3.52
N VAL A 83 6.97 -6.28 4.12
CA VAL A 83 8.20 -7.00 3.77
C VAL A 83 8.83 -7.51 5.05
N ARG A 84 9.32 -8.74 5.06
CA ARG A 84 10.04 -9.31 6.20
C ARG A 84 11.22 -8.41 6.59
N PRO A 85 11.47 -8.14 7.89
CA PRO A 85 12.55 -7.26 8.33
C PRO A 85 13.92 -7.60 7.72
N GLU A 86 14.28 -8.88 7.64
CA GLU A 86 15.53 -9.38 7.07
C GLU A 86 15.63 -9.17 5.53
N ASN A 87 14.51 -8.88 4.89
CA ASN A 87 14.43 -8.61 3.45
C ASN A 87 14.21 -7.13 3.12
N MET A 88 14.10 -6.26 4.13
CA MET A 88 13.98 -4.81 3.94
C MET A 88 15.21 -4.21 3.27
N ARG A 89 15.07 -2.99 2.71
CA ARG A 89 16.13 -2.23 2.01
C ARG A 89 16.71 -2.93 0.77
N LYS A 90 16.07 -4.00 0.28
CA LYS A 90 16.41 -4.70 -0.97
C LYS A 90 15.53 -4.27 -2.15
N GLY A 91 14.73 -3.21 -2.01
CA GLY A 91 13.84 -2.70 -3.05
C GLY A 91 12.53 -3.49 -3.23
N LEU A 92 12.24 -4.48 -2.39
CA LEU A 92 11.05 -5.35 -2.55
C LEU A 92 9.73 -4.58 -2.46
N GLY A 93 9.59 -3.68 -1.48
CA GLY A 93 8.39 -2.85 -1.33
C GLY A 93 8.16 -1.95 -2.55
N GLN A 94 9.23 -1.31 -3.04
CA GLN A 94 9.16 -0.51 -4.26
C GLN A 94 8.74 -1.36 -5.46
N ALA A 95 9.33 -2.54 -5.64
CA ALA A 95 9.02 -3.42 -6.77
C ALA A 95 7.55 -3.90 -6.74
N LEU A 96 7.00 -4.20 -5.55
CA LEU A 96 5.58 -4.52 -5.38
C LEU A 96 4.68 -3.34 -5.78
N ILE A 97 5.04 -2.11 -5.37
CA ILE A 97 4.29 -0.90 -5.72
C ILE A 97 4.36 -0.60 -7.22
N GLU A 98 5.54 -0.77 -7.86
CA GLU A 98 5.68 -0.60 -9.31
C GLU A 98 4.88 -1.67 -10.07
N HIS A 99 4.84 -2.89 -9.58
CA HIS A 99 3.99 -3.95 -10.15
C HIS A 99 2.49 -3.56 -10.09
N LEU A 100 2.03 -3.02 -8.96
CA LEU A 100 0.67 -2.50 -8.85
C LEU A 100 0.43 -1.31 -9.79
N ALA A 101 1.42 -0.42 -9.94
CA ALA A 101 1.30 0.73 -10.85
C ALA A 101 1.11 0.29 -12.31
N ALA A 102 1.84 -0.73 -12.75
CA ALA A 102 1.66 -1.32 -14.08
C ALA A 102 0.26 -1.93 -14.22
N TRP A 103 -0.16 -2.74 -13.25
CA TRP A 103 -1.49 -3.35 -13.22
C TRP A 103 -2.63 -2.32 -13.25
N ALA A 104 -2.49 -1.21 -12.52
CA ALA A 104 -3.46 -0.12 -12.48
C ALA A 104 -3.50 0.65 -13.81
N THR A 105 -2.32 0.91 -14.40
CA THR A 105 -2.20 1.59 -15.72
C THR A 105 -2.87 0.80 -16.83
N GLU A 106 -2.68 -0.52 -16.88
CA GLU A 106 -3.34 -1.42 -17.83
C GLU A 106 -4.88 -1.37 -17.73
N ARG A 107 -5.41 -0.97 -16.58
CA ARG A 107 -6.85 -0.82 -16.30
C ARG A 107 -7.35 0.61 -16.41
N GLY A 108 -6.51 1.52 -16.87
CA GLY A 108 -6.87 2.93 -17.04
C GLY A 108 -7.09 3.67 -15.72
N MET A 109 -6.59 3.15 -14.58
CA MET A 109 -6.69 3.84 -13.31
C MET A 109 -5.70 5.01 -13.27
N PRO A 110 -6.14 6.22 -12.83
CA PRO A 110 -5.30 7.42 -12.94
C PRO A 110 -4.22 7.53 -11.86
N ALA A 111 -4.39 6.83 -10.73
CA ALA A 111 -3.45 6.98 -9.61
C ALA A 111 -3.39 5.72 -8.72
N LEU A 112 -2.33 5.66 -7.92
CA LEU A 112 -2.26 4.88 -6.69
C LEU A 112 -2.61 5.78 -5.52
N THR A 113 -3.37 5.28 -4.55
CA THR A 113 -3.71 5.98 -3.30
C THR A 113 -3.47 5.08 -2.10
N LEU A 114 -3.26 5.68 -0.96
CA LEU A 114 -3.11 4.97 0.33
C LEU A 114 -3.39 5.91 1.51
N THR A 115 -3.58 5.33 2.69
CA THR A 115 -3.48 6.01 3.98
C THR A 115 -2.32 5.43 4.77
N THR A 116 -1.59 6.25 5.51
CA THR A 116 -0.42 5.78 6.26
C THR A 116 -0.07 6.70 7.43
N PHE A 117 0.83 6.26 8.32
CA PHE A 117 1.40 7.12 9.35
C PHE A 117 2.31 8.19 8.71
N ALA A 118 2.09 9.46 9.11
CA ALA A 118 2.73 10.60 8.48
C ALA A 118 4.26 10.61 8.66
N ASP A 119 4.72 10.27 9.86
CA ASP A 119 6.09 10.55 10.30
C ASP A 119 6.93 9.30 10.55
N VAL A 120 6.34 8.10 10.43
CA VAL A 120 7.08 6.84 10.54
C VAL A 120 8.00 6.67 9.32
N PRO A 121 9.32 6.46 9.49
CA PRO A 121 10.32 6.53 8.41
C PRO A 121 10.08 5.59 7.23
N TRP A 122 9.45 4.43 7.47
CA TRP A 122 9.09 3.43 6.45
C TRP A 122 7.63 3.54 5.98
N ASN A 123 6.93 4.63 6.35
CA ASN A 123 5.57 4.96 5.92
C ASN A 123 5.58 6.29 5.11
N GLY A 124 5.01 7.39 5.59
CA GLY A 124 4.92 8.65 4.84
C GLY A 124 6.20 9.04 4.11
N PRO A 125 7.35 9.18 4.81
CA PRO A 125 8.63 9.53 4.16
C PRO A 125 9.11 8.51 3.13
N TYR A 126 8.79 7.23 3.30
CA TYR A 126 9.10 6.20 2.32
C TYR A 126 8.28 6.37 1.04
N TYR A 127 6.96 6.56 1.16
CA TYR A 127 6.09 6.77 0.01
C TYR A 127 6.40 8.07 -0.74
N GLU A 128 6.79 9.15 -0.03
CA GLU A 128 7.26 10.39 -0.66
C GLU A 128 8.44 10.13 -1.60
N ARG A 129 9.42 9.33 -1.18
CA ARG A 129 10.55 8.93 -2.04
C ARG A 129 10.13 8.11 -3.26
N LEU A 130 8.98 7.44 -3.21
CA LEU A 130 8.39 6.70 -4.33
C LEU A 130 7.47 7.57 -5.20
N GLY A 131 7.44 8.88 -4.98
CA GLY A 131 6.67 9.82 -5.77
C GLY A 131 5.21 9.98 -5.37
N PHE A 132 4.84 9.54 -4.16
CA PHE A 132 3.54 9.88 -3.59
C PHE A 132 3.58 11.27 -2.98
N GLU A 133 2.48 12.00 -3.10
CA GLU A 133 2.25 13.31 -2.52
C GLU A 133 1.19 13.22 -1.43
N ARG A 134 1.36 13.97 -0.35
CA ARG A 134 0.35 14.09 0.72
C ARG A 134 -0.82 14.91 0.18
N LEU A 135 -2.03 14.41 0.38
CA LEU A 135 -3.24 15.11 -0.04
C LEU A 135 -3.65 16.15 1.02
N SER A 136 -4.03 17.33 0.55
CA SER A 136 -4.74 18.33 1.36
C SER A 136 -6.16 17.83 1.70
N LYS A 137 -6.84 18.49 2.65
CA LYS A 137 -8.20 18.10 3.02
C LYS A 137 -9.18 18.16 1.85
N GLU A 138 -8.98 19.10 0.95
CA GLU A 138 -9.81 19.34 -0.22
C GLU A 138 -9.60 18.30 -1.33
N GLU A 139 -8.46 17.62 -1.31
CA GLU A 139 -8.09 16.57 -2.27
C GLU A 139 -8.47 15.16 -1.81
N ILE A 140 -8.84 15.00 -0.51
CA ILE A 140 -9.27 13.71 0.03
C ILE A 140 -10.61 13.33 -0.59
N THR A 141 -10.64 12.20 -1.30
CA THR A 141 -11.85 11.68 -1.93
C THR A 141 -12.80 11.06 -0.89
N PRO A 142 -14.10 10.91 -1.21
CA PRO A 142 -15.07 10.34 -0.26
C PRO A 142 -14.67 8.98 0.31
N GLY A 143 -14.18 8.06 -0.52
CA GLY A 143 -13.74 6.75 -0.05
C GLY A 143 -12.53 6.82 0.87
N LEU A 144 -11.54 7.68 0.57
CA LEU A 144 -10.41 7.92 1.48
C LEU A 144 -10.87 8.56 2.80
N GLN A 145 -11.86 9.45 2.77
CA GLN A 145 -12.42 10.03 3.98
C GLN A 145 -13.12 8.97 4.85
N ASP A 146 -13.87 8.06 4.24
CA ASP A 146 -14.52 6.97 4.96
C ASP A 146 -13.49 6.02 5.60
N LEU A 147 -12.42 5.70 4.90
CA LEU A 147 -11.30 4.92 5.46
C LEU A 147 -10.67 5.64 6.66
N ARG A 148 -10.41 6.95 6.55
CA ARG A 148 -9.87 7.75 7.65
C ARG A 148 -10.81 7.74 8.87
N ASN A 149 -12.12 7.81 8.65
CA ASN A 149 -13.11 7.73 9.73
C ASN A 149 -13.09 6.35 10.43
N HIS A 150 -12.92 5.26 9.67
CA HIS A 150 -12.77 3.91 10.23
C HIS A 150 -11.47 3.76 11.02
N GLU A 151 -10.36 4.28 10.52
CA GLU A 151 -9.07 4.28 11.21
C GLU A 151 -9.15 5.06 12.53
N MET A 152 -9.82 6.22 12.52
CA MET A 152 -10.07 7.04 13.72
C MET A 152 -10.90 6.26 14.75
N ALA A 153 -11.96 5.60 14.33
CA ALA A 153 -12.81 4.77 15.20
C ALA A 153 -12.03 3.61 15.84
N ARG A 154 -10.96 3.13 15.21
CA ARG A 154 -10.03 2.13 15.75
C ARG A 154 -8.91 2.72 16.61
N GLY A 155 -8.90 4.05 16.83
CA GLY A 155 -7.90 4.73 17.66
C GLY A 155 -6.54 4.95 16.97
N LEU A 156 -6.42 4.77 15.65
CA LEU A 156 -5.17 4.96 14.91
C LEU A 156 -4.78 6.44 14.78
N ASP A 157 -5.70 7.38 15.02
CA ASP A 157 -5.43 8.83 15.04
C ASP A 157 -4.58 9.28 16.23
N ARG A 158 -4.25 8.40 17.13
CA ARG A 158 -3.27 8.61 18.19
C ARG A 158 -1.90 9.02 17.64
N TRP A 159 -1.61 8.58 16.41
CA TRP A 159 -0.43 8.97 15.64
C TRP A 159 -0.87 9.71 14.37
N PRO A 160 -0.13 10.75 13.95
CA PRO A 160 -0.47 11.49 12.74
C PRO A 160 -0.56 10.56 11.53
N ARG A 161 -1.66 10.67 10.77
CA ARG A 161 -1.90 9.91 9.55
C ARG A 161 -2.18 10.82 8.38
N VAL A 162 -1.82 10.38 7.18
CA VAL A 162 -2.03 11.11 5.92
C VAL A 162 -2.63 10.20 4.87
N CYS A 163 -3.42 10.81 3.98
CA CYS A 163 -3.76 10.23 2.69
C CYS A 163 -2.69 10.66 1.67
N MET A 164 -2.28 9.74 0.81
CA MET A 164 -1.27 10.02 -0.20
C MET A 164 -1.72 9.50 -1.57
N ARG A 165 -1.21 10.15 -2.63
CA ARG A 165 -1.52 9.83 -4.01
C ARG A 165 -0.26 9.87 -4.87
N ARG A 166 -0.14 8.90 -5.78
CA ARG A 166 0.84 8.92 -6.86
C ARG A 166 0.11 8.84 -8.21
N THR A 167 0.17 9.91 -8.99
CA THR A 167 -0.42 9.97 -10.33
C THR A 167 0.35 9.05 -11.30
N LEU A 168 -0.36 8.24 -12.08
CA LEU A 168 0.21 7.34 -13.07
C LEU A 168 0.44 8.04 -14.42
N ALA A 169 1.37 7.50 -15.25
CA ALA A 169 1.90 8.20 -16.42
C ALA A 169 0.85 8.56 -17.50
N ALA A 170 -0.20 7.76 -17.67
CA ALA A 170 -1.29 8.06 -18.61
C ALA A 170 -2.03 9.35 -18.26
N ASP A 171 -2.25 9.63 -16.98
CA ASP A 171 -2.91 10.86 -16.51
C ASP A 171 -1.95 12.07 -16.50
N ARG A 172 -0.64 11.84 -16.31
CA ARG A 172 0.37 12.90 -16.44
C ARG A 172 0.43 13.51 -17.84
N ALA A 173 0.25 12.72 -18.88
CA ALA A 173 0.23 13.21 -20.26
C ALA A 173 -1.03 14.07 -20.54
N LEU A 174 -2.20 13.64 -20.04
CA LEU A 174 -3.46 14.38 -20.19
C LEU A 174 -3.44 15.71 -19.41
N ARG A 175 -2.93 15.74 -18.19
CA ARG A 175 -2.84 16.96 -17.37
C ARG A 175 -1.85 17.99 -17.95
N ARG A 176 -0.73 17.53 -18.55
CA ARG A 176 0.21 18.43 -19.25
C ARG A 176 -0.42 19.05 -20.49
N ALA A 177 -1.18 18.27 -21.27
CA ALA A 177 -1.89 18.77 -22.44
C ALA A 177 -3.01 19.78 -22.10
N SER A 178 -3.62 19.66 -20.90
CA SER A 178 -4.68 20.57 -20.43
C SER A 178 -4.15 21.85 -19.78
N SER A 179 -2.85 21.92 -19.47
CA SER A 179 -2.20 23.07 -18.81
C SER A 179 -1.38 23.94 -19.77
N GLU A 180 -1.29 23.59 -21.07
CA GLU A 180 -0.73 24.49 -22.07
C GLU A 180 -1.77 25.57 -22.44
N PRO A 181 -1.48 26.86 -22.23
CA PRO A 181 -2.38 27.91 -22.66
C PRO A 181 -2.49 27.88 -24.18
N ALA A 182 -3.72 27.92 -24.68
CA ALA A 182 -3.98 28.11 -26.09
C ALA A 182 -3.33 29.44 -26.53
N ILE A 183 -2.41 29.35 -27.50
CA ILE A 183 -1.76 30.52 -28.14
C ILE A 183 -2.78 31.21 -29.03
#